data_363d0bbac5affe24b5153a8d9c04a7d0
#
_entry.id   363d0bbac5affe24b5153a8d9c04a7d0
#
_cell.length_a   1.000
_cell.length_b   1.000
_cell.length_c   1.000
_cell.angle_alpha   90.00
_cell.angle_beta   90.00
_cell.angle_gamma   90.00
#
_symmetry.space_group_name_H-M   'P 1'
#
loop_
_entity.id
_entity.type
_entity.pdbx_description
1 polymer ?
#
loop_
_entity_poly.entity_id
_entity_poly.type
_entity_poly.pdbx_seq_one_letter_code
_entity_poly.pdbx_strand_id
1 'polypeptide(L)'
;MLDDLGKVLKMFTKSARYYDALYHFKDYAAASKQLRDWLLKYHPDARTLLDVACGTGKHIQHLREFYEVEGLDLNPELLEIARKRCPGATFHYANMVDFDLGRTLDVVTCLFSSIGYVKTQENLQRAVTSMARHLGPGGVLVLEPWFSPENYWTGTITANFVNEPDLKIAWMYTSEVEGRVALLDINYLVGAPQGVEHFKELHEIGLFTRGEYVESLRKAGLEVDYDSKGLFGRGMYIGVKAGSK
;
A
#
# COMPACT_ATOMS: atom_id res chain seq x y z
N MET A 1 -17.70 14.74 0.87
CA MET A 1 -17.56 13.40 1.46
C MET A 1 -17.99 12.25 0.52
N LEU A 2 -19.11 12.31 -0.21
CA LEU A 2 -19.52 11.27 -1.15
C LEU A 2 -18.77 11.33 -2.50
N ASP A 3 -18.30 12.50 -2.94
CA ASP A 3 -17.55 12.68 -4.21
C ASP A 3 -16.12 12.12 -4.18
N ASP A 4 -15.46 12.09 -3.04
CA ASP A 4 -14.12 11.50 -2.91
C ASP A 4 -14.15 9.97 -2.89
N LEU A 5 -15.15 9.36 -2.27
CA LEU A 5 -15.37 7.92 -2.32
C LEU A 5 -15.62 7.43 -3.76
N GLY A 6 -16.38 8.20 -4.56
CA GLY A 6 -16.64 7.86 -5.96
C GLY A 6 -15.43 7.95 -6.89
N LYS A 7 -14.43 8.79 -6.55
CA LYS A 7 -13.18 8.90 -7.31
C LYS A 7 -12.17 7.81 -6.93
N VAL A 8 -12.08 7.42 -5.67
CA VAL A 8 -11.21 6.33 -5.21
C VAL A 8 -11.70 4.97 -5.73
N LEU A 9 -13.02 4.80 -5.91
CA LEU A 9 -13.61 3.60 -6.52
C LEU A 9 -13.31 3.43 -8.02
N LYS A 10 -12.60 4.37 -8.67
CA LYS A 10 -12.23 4.27 -10.09
C LYS A 10 -10.85 3.68 -10.35
N MET A 11 -10.06 3.42 -9.31
CA MET A 11 -8.74 2.81 -9.43
C MET A 11 -8.83 1.30 -9.27
N PHE A 12 -8.03 0.58 -10.02
CA PHE A 12 -8.03 -0.89 -10.04
C PHE A 12 -9.43 -1.50 -10.29
N THR A 13 -10.24 -0.88 -11.15
CA THR A 13 -11.58 -1.41 -11.48
C THR A 13 -11.49 -2.52 -12.51
N LYS A 14 -10.80 -2.28 -13.63
CA LYS A 14 -10.57 -3.28 -14.67
C LYS A 14 -9.24 -4.00 -14.50
N SER A 15 -8.23 -3.31 -13.97
CA SER A 15 -6.89 -3.86 -13.78
C SER A 15 -6.77 -4.76 -12.55
N ALA A 16 -7.72 -4.75 -11.59
CA ALA A 16 -7.68 -5.59 -10.39
C ALA A 16 -7.44 -7.07 -10.71
N ARG A 17 -8.14 -7.62 -11.69
CA ARG A 17 -7.99 -9.02 -12.13
C ARG A 17 -6.61 -9.34 -12.72
N TYR A 18 -5.87 -8.34 -13.17
CA TYR A 18 -4.53 -8.46 -13.74
C TYR A 18 -3.43 -8.02 -12.76
N TYR A 19 -3.79 -7.58 -11.55
CA TYR A 19 -2.88 -6.95 -10.60
C TYR A 19 -1.62 -7.79 -10.37
N ASP A 20 -1.77 -9.08 -10.13
CA ASP A 20 -0.64 -9.97 -9.86
C ASP A 20 0.28 -10.17 -11.07
N ALA A 21 -0.28 -10.23 -12.27
CA ALA A 21 0.50 -10.30 -13.51
C ALA A 21 1.24 -8.99 -13.78
N LEU A 22 0.58 -7.83 -13.56
CA LEU A 22 1.18 -6.50 -13.73
C LEU A 22 2.39 -6.28 -12.83
N TYR A 23 2.37 -6.83 -11.60
CA TYR A 23 3.43 -6.67 -10.60
C TYR A 23 4.24 -7.96 -10.35
N HIS A 24 4.28 -8.87 -11.35
CA HIS A 24 5.00 -10.16 -11.28
C HIS A 24 6.51 -10.02 -11.02
N PHE A 25 7.11 -8.90 -11.39
CA PHE A 25 8.52 -8.60 -11.19
C PHE A 25 8.91 -8.35 -9.72
N LYS A 26 7.94 -8.27 -8.80
CA LYS A 26 8.21 -8.06 -7.39
C LYS A 26 8.41 -9.37 -6.65
N ASP A 27 9.50 -9.45 -5.91
CA ASP A 27 9.75 -10.55 -4.98
C ASP A 27 9.08 -10.27 -3.62
N TYR A 28 7.79 -10.63 -3.53
CA TYR A 28 7.01 -10.45 -2.30
C TYR A 28 7.52 -11.34 -1.15
N ALA A 29 8.10 -12.50 -1.44
CA ALA A 29 8.66 -13.39 -0.43
C ALA A 29 9.88 -12.75 0.23
N ALA A 30 10.84 -12.27 -0.58
CA ALA A 30 12.01 -11.57 -0.08
C ALA A 30 11.64 -10.28 0.67
N ALA A 31 10.70 -9.49 0.14
CA ALA A 31 10.23 -8.27 0.78
C ALA A 31 9.56 -8.55 2.14
N SER A 32 8.72 -9.59 2.24
CA SER A 32 8.07 -9.98 3.50
C SER A 32 9.07 -10.50 4.53
N LYS A 33 10.09 -11.24 4.09
CA LYS A 33 11.19 -11.67 4.98
C LYS A 33 11.98 -10.48 5.50
N GLN A 34 12.35 -9.53 4.65
CA GLN A 34 13.07 -8.32 5.05
C GLN A 34 12.23 -7.47 6.03
N LEU A 35 10.93 -7.34 5.78
CA LEU A 35 10.00 -6.68 6.70
C LEU A 35 10.00 -7.37 8.06
N ARG A 36 9.91 -8.71 8.11
CA ARG A 36 9.99 -9.46 9.34
C ARG A 36 11.31 -9.21 10.09
N ASP A 37 12.45 -9.24 9.37
CA ASP A 37 13.77 -9.00 9.97
C ASP A 37 13.86 -7.59 10.61
N TRP A 38 13.19 -6.58 10.06
CA TRP A 38 13.05 -5.27 10.70
C TRP A 38 12.12 -5.32 11.91
N LEU A 39 10.95 -5.94 11.79
CA LEU A 39 10.00 -6.03 12.89
C LEU A 39 10.60 -6.71 14.12
N LEU A 40 11.44 -7.72 13.94
CA LEU A 40 12.15 -8.37 15.05
C LEU A 40 13.09 -7.44 15.83
N LYS A 41 13.56 -6.33 15.23
CA LYS A 41 14.40 -5.34 15.93
C LYS A 41 13.57 -4.40 16.81
N TYR A 42 12.33 -4.10 16.41
CA TYR A 42 11.48 -3.11 17.08
C TYR A 42 10.47 -3.77 18.02
N HIS A 43 9.96 -4.94 17.66
CA HIS A 43 8.98 -5.70 18.43
C HIS A 43 9.17 -7.22 18.24
N PRO A 44 10.16 -7.84 18.92
CA PRO A 44 10.53 -9.26 18.71
C PRO A 44 9.39 -10.24 19.07
N ASP A 45 8.50 -9.86 19.97
CA ASP A 45 7.39 -10.69 20.45
C ASP A 45 6.07 -10.43 19.72
N ALA A 46 6.09 -9.65 18.64
CA ALA A 46 4.89 -9.36 17.84
C ALA A 46 4.24 -10.64 17.32
N ARG A 47 2.91 -10.73 17.42
CA ARG A 47 2.11 -11.88 16.99
C ARG A 47 1.00 -11.50 16.01
N THR A 48 0.47 -10.30 16.11
CA THR A 48 -0.67 -9.82 15.32
C THR A 48 -0.25 -8.71 14.36
N LEU A 49 -0.71 -8.76 13.12
CA LEU A 49 -0.37 -7.79 12.09
C LEU A 49 -1.60 -7.42 11.24
N LEU A 50 -1.80 -6.12 11.01
CA LEU A 50 -2.74 -5.59 10.04
C LEU A 50 -1.99 -5.00 8.85
N ASP A 51 -2.27 -5.51 7.65
CA ASP A 51 -1.77 -4.94 6.38
C ASP A 51 -2.84 -4.02 5.78
N VAL A 52 -2.60 -2.71 5.83
CA VAL A 52 -3.51 -1.67 5.34
C VAL A 52 -3.23 -1.39 3.87
N ALA A 53 -4.27 -1.36 3.05
CA ALA A 53 -4.21 -1.40 1.59
C ALA A 53 -3.52 -2.68 1.09
N CYS A 54 -3.97 -3.82 1.59
CA CYS A 54 -3.36 -5.12 1.38
C CYS A 54 -3.49 -5.65 -0.06
N GLY A 55 -4.33 -5.02 -0.90
CA GLY A 55 -4.56 -5.41 -2.27
C GLY A 55 -5.00 -6.86 -2.41
N THR A 56 -4.30 -7.62 -3.25
CA THR A 56 -4.55 -9.06 -3.48
C THR A 56 -4.00 -9.98 -2.40
N GLY A 57 -3.45 -9.44 -1.29
CA GLY A 57 -2.93 -10.22 -0.16
C GLY A 57 -1.58 -10.89 -0.40
N LYS A 58 -0.77 -10.42 -1.36
CA LYS A 58 0.55 -11.00 -1.67
C LYS A 58 1.52 -10.96 -0.48
N HIS A 59 1.58 -9.86 0.27
CA HIS A 59 2.37 -9.80 1.50
C HIS A 59 1.79 -10.70 2.58
N ILE A 60 0.46 -10.70 2.76
CA ILE A 60 -0.25 -11.53 3.74
C ILE A 60 0.07 -13.01 3.53
N GLN A 61 0.14 -13.47 2.27
CA GLN A 61 0.46 -14.87 1.93
C GLN A 61 1.77 -15.35 2.60
N HIS A 62 2.77 -14.47 2.71
CA HIS A 62 4.07 -14.80 3.31
C HIS A 62 4.15 -14.43 4.79
N LEU A 63 3.54 -13.31 5.20
CA LEU A 63 3.58 -12.85 6.59
C LEU A 63 2.78 -13.75 7.54
N ARG A 64 1.73 -14.43 7.05
CA ARG A 64 0.92 -15.36 7.83
C ARG A 64 1.68 -16.59 8.35
N GLU A 65 2.89 -16.82 7.87
CA GLU A 65 3.78 -17.86 8.41
C GLU A 65 4.33 -17.45 9.79
N PHE A 66 4.31 -16.17 10.13
CA PHE A 66 4.94 -15.60 11.31
C PHE A 66 3.98 -14.86 12.23
N TYR A 67 2.86 -14.38 11.70
CA TYR A 67 1.88 -13.54 12.40
C TYR A 67 0.46 -14.02 12.14
N GLU A 68 -0.43 -13.73 13.07
CA GLU A 68 -1.87 -13.66 12.80
C GLU A 68 -2.13 -12.39 11.99
N VAL A 69 -2.34 -12.55 10.68
CA VAL A 69 -2.43 -11.41 9.75
C VAL A 69 -3.86 -11.14 9.35
N GLU A 70 -4.22 -9.87 9.38
CA GLU A 70 -5.44 -9.34 8.79
C GLU A 70 -5.10 -8.37 7.65
N GLY A 71 -6.01 -8.23 6.71
CA GLY A 71 -5.91 -7.29 5.62
C GLY A 71 -7.02 -6.24 5.65
N LEU A 72 -6.72 -5.03 5.22
CA LEU A 72 -7.70 -3.98 4.99
C LEU A 72 -7.47 -3.38 3.62
N ASP A 73 -8.51 -3.24 2.82
CA ASP A 73 -8.46 -2.55 1.53
C ASP A 73 -9.80 -1.88 1.21
N LEU A 74 -9.76 -0.85 0.37
CA LEU A 74 -10.95 -0.16 -0.11
C LEU A 74 -11.50 -0.76 -1.41
N ASN A 75 -10.75 -1.65 -2.08
CA ASN A 75 -11.16 -2.28 -3.31
C ASN A 75 -11.74 -3.69 -3.06
N PRO A 76 -13.06 -3.91 -3.28
CA PRO A 76 -13.70 -5.18 -2.99
C PRO A 76 -13.23 -6.31 -3.92
N GLU A 77 -12.83 -6.00 -5.18
CA GLU A 77 -12.34 -7.00 -6.13
C GLU A 77 -10.97 -7.53 -5.72
N LEU A 78 -10.07 -6.64 -5.27
CA LEU A 78 -8.78 -7.04 -4.71
C LEU A 78 -8.94 -7.88 -3.44
N LEU A 79 -9.88 -7.50 -2.55
CA LEU A 79 -10.19 -8.27 -1.35
C LEU A 79 -10.75 -9.66 -1.67
N GLU A 80 -11.54 -9.80 -2.74
CA GLU A 80 -12.03 -11.12 -3.18
C GLU A 80 -10.86 -12.03 -3.59
N ILE A 81 -9.88 -11.49 -4.31
CA ILE A 81 -8.65 -12.22 -4.67
C ILE A 81 -7.85 -12.58 -3.42
N ALA A 82 -7.71 -11.62 -2.48
CA ALA A 82 -6.98 -11.83 -1.24
C ALA A 82 -7.62 -12.95 -0.37
N ARG A 83 -8.96 -12.99 -0.25
CA ARG A 83 -9.68 -14.06 0.47
C ARG A 83 -9.45 -15.44 -0.15
N LYS A 84 -9.42 -15.52 -1.48
CA LYS A 84 -9.12 -16.78 -2.20
C LYS A 84 -7.66 -17.21 -1.98
N ARG A 85 -6.72 -16.25 -1.95
CA ARG A 85 -5.28 -16.52 -1.73
C ARG A 85 -4.96 -16.94 -0.32
N CYS A 86 -5.56 -16.29 0.66
CA CYS A 86 -5.27 -16.47 2.07
C CYS A 86 -6.52 -16.94 2.83
N PRO A 87 -7.00 -18.17 2.58
CA PRO A 87 -8.17 -18.67 3.31
C PRO A 87 -7.85 -18.73 4.81
N GLY A 88 -8.82 -18.30 5.62
CA GLY A 88 -8.70 -18.21 7.07
C GLY A 88 -8.13 -16.90 7.61
N ALA A 89 -7.57 -16.03 6.77
CA ALA A 89 -7.24 -14.67 7.19
C ALA A 89 -8.48 -13.76 7.17
N THR A 90 -8.51 -12.78 8.08
CA THR A 90 -9.60 -11.79 8.15
C THR A 90 -9.33 -10.62 7.21
N PHE A 91 -10.35 -10.19 6.45
CA PHE A 91 -10.24 -9.08 5.51
C PHE A 91 -11.37 -8.07 5.73
N HIS A 92 -10.98 -6.80 5.92
CA HIS A 92 -11.85 -5.66 6.18
C HIS A 92 -11.99 -4.80 4.93
N TYR A 93 -13.22 -4.47 4.55
CA TYR A 93 -13.51 -3.47 3.54
C TYR A 93 -13.63 -2.11 4.23
N ALA A 94 -12.59 -1.29 4.13
CA ALA A 94 -12.56 0.01 4.80
C ALA A 94 -11.57 0.97 4.12
N ASN A 95 -11.77 2.29 4.40
CA ASN A 95 -10.87 3.34 3.95
C ASN A 95 -9.76 3.57 4.98
N MET A 96 -8.49 3.54 4.56
CA MET A 96 -7.35 3.78 5.45
C MET A 96 -7.39 5.15 6.17
N VAL A 97 -8.07 6.14 5.58
CA VAL A 97 -8.17 7.49 6.14
C VAL A 97 -9.03 7.53 7.40
N ASP A 98 -10.00 6.61 7.50
CA ASP A 98 -10.91 6.58 8.64
C ASP A 98 -11.48 5.16 8.83
N PHE A 99 -10.82 4.34 9.63
CA PHE A 99 -11.30 3.01 9.99
C PHE A 99 -11.16 2.78 11.50
N ASP A 100 -12.02 1.93 12.04
CA ASP A 100 -11.95 1.46 13.41
C ASP A 100 -12.35 -0.01 13.51
N LEU A 101 -11.41 -0.84 13.96
CA LEU A 101 -11.60 -2.27 14.17
C LEU A 101 -11.94 -2.61 15.64
N GLY A 102 -12.02 -1.59 16.50
CA GLY A 102 -12.35 -1.75 17.94
C GLY A 102 -11.29 -2.51 18.75
N ARG A 103 -10.08 -2.66 18.23
CA ARG A 103 -8.99 -3.40 18.88
C ARG A 103 -7.62 -2.89 18.48
N THR A 104 -6.60 -3.36 19.20
CA THR A 104 -5.19 -3.07 18.90
C THR A 104 -4.47 -4.34 18.45
N LEU A 105 -3.40 -4.13 17.67
CA LEU A 105 -2.49 -5.14 17.14
C LEU A 105 -1.04 -4.75 17.48
N ASP A 106 -0.12 -5.69 17.31
CA ASP A 106 1.31 -5.44 17.56
C ASP A 106 1.94 -4.66 16.40
N VAL A 107 1.50 -4.94 15.17
CA VAL A 107 2.05 -4.34 13.96
C VAL A 107 0.94 -3.87 13.04
N VAL A 108 1.14 -2.68 12.45
CA VAL A 108 0.35 -2.19 11.32
C VAL A 108 1.31 -1.88 10.19
N THR A 109 0.99 -2.32 8.97
CA THR A 109 1.78 -2.04 7.77
C THR A 109 0.95 -1.29 6.73
N CYS A 110 1.58 -0.40 5.96
CA CYS A 110 1.03 0.16 4.74
C CYS A 110 2.14 0.19 3.69
N LEU A 111 2.14 -0.79 2.81
CA LEU A 111 3.23 -1.12 1.94
C LEU A 111 2.98 -0.70 0.50
N PHE A 112 4.01 -0.82 -0.33
CA PHE A 112 3.97 -0.56 -1.75
C PHE A 112 3.43 0.83 -2.12
N SER A 113 3.78 1.82 -1.29
CA SER A 113 3.43 3.22 -1.51
C SER A 113 1.93 3.54 -1.53
N SER A 114 1.10 2.61 -1.03
CA SER A 114 -0.36 2.75 -1.01
C SER A 114 -0.81 3.98 -0.24
N ILE A 115 -0.01 4.44 0.72
CA ILE A 115 -0.28 5.69 1.47
C ILE A 115 -0.37 6.92 0.56
N GLY A 116 0.26 6.91 -0.61
CA GLY A 116 0.16 8.02 -1.56
C GLY A 116 -1.26 8.27 -2.08
N TYR A 117 -2.13 7.26 -2.06
CA TYR A 117 -3.52 7.41 -2.51
C TYR A 117 -4.39 8.29 -1.60
N VAL A 118 -3.91 8.70 -0.43
CA VAL A 118 -4.60 9.67 0.42
C VAL A 118 -4.53 11.11 -0.13
N LYS A 119 -3.62 11.41 -1.06
CA LYS A 119 -3.45 12.62 -1.89
C LYS A 119 -3.14 13.90 -1.14
N THR A 120 -3.70 14.14 0.04
CA THR A 120 -3.57 15.39 0.79
C THR A 120 -2.87 15.17 2.12
N GLN A 121 -2.19 16.21 2.63
CA GLN A 121 -1.54 16.15 3.94
C GLN A 121 -2.53 15.92 5.08
N GLU A 122 -3.73 16.47 4.98
CA GLU A 122 -4.80 16.22 5.94
C GLU A 122 -5.18 14.75 6.00
N ASN A 123 -5.39 14.12 4.83
CA ASN A 123 -5.71 12.70 4.76
C ASN A 123 -4.52 11.81 5.14
N LEU A 124 -3.27 12.23 4.86
CA LEU A 124 -2.07 11.55 5.36
C LEU A 124 -2.09 11.48 6.89
N GLN A 125 -2.33 12.64 7.53
CA GLN A 125 -2.43 12.71 8.99
C GLN A 125 -3.56 11.81 9.53
N ARG A 126 -4.74 11.85 8.91
CA ARG A 126 -5.89 11.03 9.31
C ARG A 126 -5.60 9.54 9.15
N ALA A 127 -5.02 9.11 8.02
CA ALA A 127 -4.64 7.73 7.77
C ALA A 127 -3.61 7.22 8.79
N VAL A 128 -2.55 7.99 9.04
CA VAL A 128 -1.53 7.65 10.04
C VAL A 128 -2.15 7.58 11.44
N THR A 129 -3.05 8.50 11.79
CA THR A 129 -3.77 8.49 13.07
C THR A 129 -4.66 7.25 13.21
N SER A 130 -5.39 6.88 12.14
CA SER A 130 -6.22 5.68 12.12
C SER A 130 -5.36 4.40 12.30
N MET A 131 -4.22 4.32 11.63
CA MET A 131 -3.28 3.20 11.80
C MET A 131 -2.69 3.15 13.21
N ALA A 132 -2.20 4.28 13.75
CA ALA A 132 -1.58 4.37 15.06
C ALA A 132 -2.57 4.06 16.21
N ARG A 133 -3.87 4.38 16.04
CA ARG A 133 -4.93 4.03 16.98
C ARG A 133 -5.02 2.51 17.20
N HIS A 134 -4.75 1.72 16.16
CA HIS A 134 -4.78 0.27 16.19
C HIS A 134 -3.48 -0.38 16.68
N LEU A 135 -2.51 0.38 17.15
CA LEU A 135 -1.32 -0.17 17.79
C LEU A 135 -1.51 -0.28 19.30
N GLY A 136 -1.13 -1.43 19.86
CA GLY A 136 -0.93 -1.60 21.29
C GLY A 136 0.30 -0.83 21.79
N PRO A 137 0.54 -0.78 23.11
CA PRO A 137 1.78 -0.25 23.68
C PRO A 137 3.00 -1.02 23.13
N GLY A 138 4.04 -0.30 22.67
CA GLY A 138 5.20 -0.91 22.01
C GLY A 138 4.95 -1.33 20.56
N GLY A 139 3.73 -1.19 20.05
CA GLY A 139 3.36 -1.59 18.69
C GLY A 139 4.05 -0.74 17.62
N VAL A 140 4.17 -1.31 16.43
CA VAL A 140 4.98 -0.77 15.33
C VAL A 140 4.14 -0.50 14.09
N LEU A 141 4.21 0.73 13.57
CA LEU A 141 3.69 1.10 12.24
C LEU A 141 4.85 1.10 11.23
N VAL A 142 4.72 0.33 10.16
CA VAL A 142 5.66 0.36 9.03
C VAL A 142 4.96 0.96 7.82
N LEU A 143 5.53 2.04 7.27
CA LEU A 143 4.93 2.80 6.19
C LEU A 143 5.92 3.00 5.05
N GLU A 144 5.60 2.44 3.87
CA GLU A 144 6.39 2.63 2.66
C GLU A 144 5.87 3.84 1.87
N PRO A 145 6.71 4.89 1.67
CA PRO A 145 6.29 6.10 0.98
C PRO A 145 6.18 5.91 -0.53
N TRP A 146 5.47 6.84 -1.19
CA TRP A 146 5.64 7.16 -2.60
C TRP A 146 6.82 8.12 -2.78
N PHE A 147 7.08 8.55 -4.01
CA PHE A 147 8.07 9.58 -4.29
C PHE A 147 7.71 10.90 -3.60
N SER A 148 8.73 11.70 -3.31
CA SER A 148 8.55 13.07 -2.81
C SER A 148 8.50 14.07 -3.97
N PRO A 149 8.02 15.32 -3.73
CA PRO A 149 8.02 16.35 -4.76
C PRO A 149 9.41 16.64 -5.35
N GLU A 150 10.47 16.43 -4.55
CA GLU A 150 11.85 16.71 -4.96
C GLU A 150 12.44 15.65 -5.89
N ASN A 151 11.91 14.41 -5.82
CA ASN A 151 12.46 13.30 -6.59
C ASN A 151 11.46 12.65 -7.56
N TYR A 152 10.27 13.22 -7.69
CA TYR A 152 9.32 12.81 -8.72
C TYR A 152 9.65 13.47 -10.06
N TRP A 153 9.55 12.72 -11.14
CA TRP A 153 9.86 13.21 -12.50
C TRP A 153 8.60 13.27 -13.36
N THR A 154 8.57 14.20 -14.30
CA THR A 154 7.48 14.39 -15.28
C THR A 154 7.99 14.24 -16.71
N GLY A 155 7.08 14.06 -17.66
CA GLY A 155 7.41 13.96 -19.08
C GLY A 155 8.11 12.67 -19.50
N THR A 156 8.23 11.69 -18.60
CA THR A 156 8.84 10.40 -18.88
C THR A 156 7.77 9.38 -19.22
N ILE A 157 8.02 8.56 -20.25
CA ILE A 157 7.15 7.43 -20.58
C ILE A 157 7.61 6.24 -19.76
N THR A 158 6.70 5.69 -18.98
CA THR A 158 6.89 4.40 -18.29
C THR A 158 6.06 3.34 -19.01
N ALA A 159 6.67 2.20 -19.31
CA ALA A 159 5.99 1.07 -19.91
C ALA A 159 6.43 -0.23 -19.25
N ASN A 160 5.53 -1.20 -19.18
CA ASN A 160 5.82 -2.56 -18.75
C ASN A 160 4.98 -3.56 -19.54
N PHE A 161 5.43 -4.82 -19.58
CA PHE A 161 4.85 -5.86 -20.42
C PHE A 161 4.72 -7.16 -19.63
N VAL A 162 3.57 -7.80 -19.78
CA VAL A 162 3.33 -9.19 -19.34
C VAL A 162 3.31 -10.08 -20.59
N ASN A 163 4.06 -11.18 -20.57
CA ASN A 163 4.15 -12.10 -21.67
C ASN A 163 4.01 -13.56 -21.19
N GLU A 164 2.79 -13.93 -20.77
CA GLU A 164 2.42 -15.27 -20.39
C GLU A 164 1.74 -16.00 -21.56
N PRO A 165 1.65 -17.34 -21.58
CA PRO A 165 1.04 -18.09 -22.69
C PRO A 165 -0.32 -17.56 -23.14
N ASP A 166 -1.24 -17.39 -22.19
CA ASP A 166 -2.65 -17.00 -22.42
C ASP A 166 -2.98 -15.56 -21.98
N LEU A 167 -1.96 -14.75 -21.65
CA LEU A 167 -2.15 -13.37 -21.21
C LEU A 167 -0.97 -12.49 -21.68
N LYS A 168 -1.30 -11.49 -22.49
CA LYS A 168 -0.35 -10.47 -22.94
C LYS A 168 -0.87 -9.11 -22.47
N ILE A 169 -0.04 -8.35 -21.76
CA ILE A 169 -0.41 -6.99 -21.35
C ILE A 169 0.73 -6.05 -21.74
N ALA A 170 0.39 -4.97 -22.43
CA ALA A 170 1.21 -3.79 -22.53
C ALA A 170 0.51 -2.68 -21.72
N TRP A 171 1.20 -2.09 -20.75
CA TRP A 171 0.68 -0.92 -20.05
C TRP A 171 1.72 0.18 -20.06
N MET A 172 1.26 1.41 -20.25
CA MET A 172 2.14 2.58 -20.31
C MET A 172 1.42 3.85 -19.91
N TYR A 173 2.18 4.79 -19.38
CA TYR A 173 1.71 6.12 -19.02
C TYR A 173 2.83 7.16 -19.12
N THR A 174 2.44 8.42 -19.24
CA THR A 174 3.30 9.57 -19.01
C THR A 174 3.08 10.08 -17.60
N SER A 175 4.16 10.46 -16.92
CA SER A 175 4.09 11.04 -15.58
C SER A 175 3.78 12.53 -15.68
N GLU A 176 2.71 12.97 -15.02
CA GLU A 176 2.32 14.37 -14.88
C GLU A 176 2.16 14.73 -13.40
N VAL A 177 2.15 16.02 -13.08
CA VAL A 177 1.92 16.51 -11.71
C VAL A 177 0.94 17.67 -11.76
N GLU A 178 -0.09 17.60 -10.94
CA GLU A 178 -1.00 18.70 -10.67
C GLU A 178 -0.90 19.09 -9.19
N GLY A 179 -0.30 20.24 -8.91
CA GLY A 179 0.00 20.69 -7.55
C GLY A 179 0.93 19.72 -6.82
N ARG A 180 0.39 18.96 -5.90
CA ARG A 180 1.10 17.96 -5.07
C ARG A 180 0.63 16.53 -5.37
N VAL A 181 0.02 16.30 -6.52
CA VAL A 181 -0.52 15.01 -6.93
C VAL A 181 0.12 14.57 -8.23
N ALA A 182 0.74 13.39 -8.22
CA ALA A 182 1.20 12.72 -9.43
C ALA A 182 0.00 12.10 -10.14
N LEU A 183 -0.11 12.34 -11.45
CA LEU A 183 -1.16 11.82 -12.31
C LEU A 183 -0.57 10.76 -13.25
N LEU A 184 -1.09 9.56 -13.19
CA LEU A 184 -0.69 8.44 -14.03
C LEU A 184 -1.93 7.98 -14.83
N ASP A 185 -2.12 8.53 -16.04
CA ASP A 185 -3.17 8.05 -16.98
C ASP A 185 -2.67 6.79 -17.68
N ILE A 186 -2.86 5.66 -17.03
CA ILE A 186 -2.31 4.38 -17.47
C ILE A 186 -3.19 3.78 -18.55
N ASN A 187 -2.60 3.57 -19.71
CA ASN A 187 -3.22 2.86 -20.83
C ASN A 187 -2.85 1.38 -20.77
N TYR A 188 -3.84 0.52 -20.79
CA TYR A 188 -3.70 -0.92 -20.81
C TYR A 188 -4.17 -1.48 -22.12
N LEU A 189 -3.35 -2.31 -22.78
CA LEU A 189 -3.72 -3.16 -23.89
C LEU A 189 -3.57 -4.60 -23.42
N VAL A 190 -4.68 -5.33 -23.32
CA VAL A 190 -4.73 -6.69 -22.77
C VAL A 190 -5.19 -7.66 -23.83
N GLY A 191 -4.37 -8.65 -24.15
CA GLY A 191 -4.67 -9.76 -25.05
C GLY A 191 -4.83 -11.07 -24.28
N ALA A 192 -5.93 -11.76 -24.52
CA ALA A 192 -6.24 -13.08 -24.00
C ALA A 192 -6.86 -13.94 -25.13
N PRO A 193 -7.06 -15.26 -24.97
CA PRO A 193 -7.65 -16.11 -26.00
C PRO A 193 -9.02 -15.63 -26.53
N GLN A 194 -9.77 -14.87 -25.73
CA GLN A 194 -11.09 -14.32 -26.07
C GLN A 194 -11.01 -13.06 -26.95
N GLY A 195 -9.83 -12.43 -27.05
CA GLY A 195 -9.63 -11.21 -27.84
C GLY A 195 -8.67 -10.21 -27.18
N VAL A 196 -8.69 -9.00 -27.72
CA VAL A 196 -7.86 -7.88 -27.24
C VAL A 196 -8.77 -6.74 -26.77
N GLU A 197 -8.52 -6.24 -25.56
CA GLU A 197 -9.21 -5.07 -25.02
C GLU A 197 -8.22 -3.93 -24.72
N HIS A 198 -8.71 -2.70 -24.83
CA HIS A 198 -8.02 -1.48 -24.39
C HIS A 198 -8.87 -0.76 -23.35
N PHE A 199 -8.23 -0.31 -22.27
CA PHE A 199 -8.85 0.55 -21.27
C PHE A 199 -7.82 1.47 -20.63
N LYS A 200 -8.31 2.49 -19.90
CA LYS A 200 -7.51 3.42 -19.14
C LYS A 200 -7.94 3.46 -17.69
N GLU A 201 -6.96 3.72 -16.82
CA GLU A 201 -7.20 4.05 -15.41
C GLU A 201 -6.32 5.22 -15.00
N LEU A 202 -6.92 6.22 -14.36
CA LEU A 202 -6.20 7.35 -13.79
C LEU A 202 -5.85 7.04 -12.34
N HIS A 203 -4.55 7.04 -12.05
CA HIS A 203 -4.05 6.96 -10.69
C HIS A 203 -3.58 8.35 -10.23
N GLU A 204 -4.13 8.81 -9.13
CA GLU A 204 -3.80 10.08 -8.50
C GLU A 204 -3.08 9.79 -7.17
N ILE A 205 -1.79 10.13 -7.07
CA ILE A 205 -0.93 9.75 -5.95
C ILE A 205 -0.29 11.01 -5.35
N GLY A 206 -0.54 11.27 -4.07
CA GLY A 206 0.03 12.40 -3.35
C GLY A 206 1.55 12.32 -3.22
N LEU A 207 2.21 13.43 -3.42
CA LEU A 207 3.63 13.63 -3.23
C LEU A 207 3.87 14.29 -1.87
N PHE A 208 4.43 13.55 -0.94
CA PHE A 208 4.71 14.02 0.41
C PHE A 208 6.21 14.09 0.66
N THR A 209 6.66 15.15 1.34
CA THR A 209 8.04 15.28 1.78
C THR A 209 8.32 14.34 2.95
N ARG A 210 9.61 14.07 3.18
CA ARG A 210 10.04 13.34 4.38
C ARG A 210 9.57 14.01 5.67
N GLY A 211 9.57 15.34 5.70
CA GLY A 211 9.12 16.13 6.86
C GLY A 211 7.65 15.88 7.19
N GLU A 212 6.79 15.83 6.16
CA GLU A 212 5.34 15.60 6.33
C GLU A 212 5.03 14.18 6.84
N TYR A 213 5.75 13.16 6.38
CA TYR A 213 5.63 11.80 6.93
C TYR A 213 6.04 11.76 8.40
N VAL A 214 7.23 12.31 8.74
CA VAL A 214 7.75 12.32 10.11
C VAL A 214 6.82 13.11 11.04
N GLU A 215 6.32 14.25 10.60
CA GLU A 215 5.38 15.07 11.37
C GLU A 215 4.08 14.33 11.63
N SER A 216 3.52 13.66 10.59
CA SER A 216 2.27 12.90 10.71
C SER A 216 2.39 11.75 11.69
N LEU A 217 3.50 11.01 11.66
CA LEU A 217 3.78 9.92 12.58
C LEU A 217 3.95 10.42 14.03
N ARG A 218 4.71 11.52 14.23
CA ARG A 218 4.90 12.13 15.55
C ARG A 218 3.61 12.67 16.13
N LYS A 219 2.78 13.35 15.33
CA LYS A 219 1.45 13.83 15.76
C LYS A 219 0.51 12.70 16.15
N ALA A 220 0.72 11.50 15.58
CA ALA A 220 -0.01 10.30 15.96
C ALA A 220 0.56 9.60 17.23
N GLY A 221 1.57 10.21 17.89
CA GLY A 221 2.16 9.71 19.15
C GLY A 221 3.21 8.61 18.95
N LEU A 222 3.85 8.55 17.76
CA LEU A 222 4.86 7.54 17.46
C LEU A 222 6.27 8.15 17.51
N GLU A 223 7.23 7.40 18.05
CA GLU A 223 8.66 7.63 17.84
C GLU A 223 9.03 7.14 16.43
N VAL A 224 9.80 7.94 15.68
CA VAL A 224 10.01 7.70 14.25
C VAL A 224 11.45 7.39 13.95
N ASP A 225 11.68 6.25 13.31
CA ASP A 225 12.91 5.88 12.63
C ASP A 225 12.70 5.81 11.11
N TYR A 226 13.79 5.83 10.35
CA TYR A 226 13.76 5.84 8.89
C TYR A 226 14.87 5.01 8.28
N ASP A 227 14.52 3.99 7.52
CA ASP A 227 15.44 3.24 6.66
C ASP A 227 15.42 3.84 5.24
N SER A 228 16.59 4.29 4.77
CA SER A 228 16.68 4.98 3.46
C SER A 228 16.56 4.05 2.26
N LYS A 229 16.77 2.75 2.42
CA LYS A 229 16.65 1.75 1.36
C LYS A 229 15.21 1.27 1.19
N GLY A 230 14.55 0.98 2.31
CA GLY A 230 13.22 0.39 2.29
C GLY A 230 13.19 -0.98 1.59
N LEU A 231 11.99 -1.46 1.25
CA LEU A 231 11.80 -2.73 0.54
C LEU A 231 12.13 -2.62 -0.95
N PHE A 232 11.83 -1.48 -1.56
CA PHE A 232 11.92 -1.27 -3.00
C PHE A 232 12.67 0.01 -3.39
N GLY A 233 13.59 0.48 -2.54
CA GLY A 233 14.48 1.61 -2.83
C GLY A 233 13.85 3.00 -2.63
N ARG A 234 12.66 3.10 -2.01
CA ARG A 234 11.96 4.37 -1.74
C ARG A 234 12.06 4.84 -0.29
N GLY A 235 12.75 4.08 0.55
CA GLY A 235 12.80 4.28 1.98
C GLY A 235 11.60 3.65 2.71
N MET A 236 11.65 3.71 4.04
CA MET A 236 10.64 3.14 4.92
C MET A 236 10.60 3.92 6.22
N TYR A 237 9.44 4.30 6.67
CA TYR A 237 9.24 4.89 7.99
C TYR A 237 8.81 3.81 8.98
N ILE A 238 9.42 3.79 10.14
CA ILE A 238 9.09 2.92 11.25
C ILE A 238 8.64 3.81 12.41
N GLY A 239 7.37 3.74 12.78
CA GLY A 239 6.81 4.45 13.92
C GLY A 239 6.57 3.49 15.07
N VAL A 240 7.12 3.76 16.24
CA VAL A 240 6.97 2.93 17.44
C VAL A 240 6.09 3.66 18.47
N LYS A 241 5.03 3.00 18.91
CA LYS A 241 4.16 3.54 19.98
C LYS A 241 4.82 3.33 21.33
N ALA A 242 4.83 4.36 22.19
CA ALA A 242 5.42 4.23 23.52
C ALA A 242 4.84 3.01 24.28
N GLY A 243 5.70 2.23 24.90
CA GLY A 243 5.29 1.13 25.78
C GLY A 243 4.59 1.66 27.03
N SER A 244 3.73 0.85 27.65
CA SER A 244 3.24 1.13 29.00
C SER A 244 4.42 1.07 29.97
N LYS A 245 4.60 2.15 30.75
CA LYS A 245 5.56 2.16 31.86
C LYS A 245 5.10 1.24 32.98
#